data_c50f7a1b0f75bcd1a39534c4ca367c5c
#
_entry.id   c50f7a1b0f75bcd1a39534c4ca367c5c
#
_cell.length_a   1.000
_cell.length_b   1.000
_cell.length_c   1.000
_cell.angle_alpha   90.00
_cell.angle_beta   90.00
_cell.angle_gamma   90.00
#
_symmetry.space_group_name_H-M   'P 1'
#
loop_
_entity.id
_entity.type
_entity.pdbx_description
1 polymer ?
#
loop_
_entity_poly.entity_id
_entity_poly.type
_entity_poly.pdbx_seq_one_letter_code
_entity_poly.pdbx_strand_id
1 'polypeptide(L)'
;MKKKPNIIFIITDDQGAWAVESETNHDIKTPNLTRLAAQGTTFDEFYCTSPVCSPARASIVTGKIPSCHGIQDWLKKGNLDAWKYPHMAVMDGFDMEDKAIDYLKGHKTYMEYLAENGYHCALSGKWHMGDNIHKTQGFE
;
A
#
# COMPACT_ATOMS: atom_id res chain seq x y z
N MET A 1 -24.01 -18.82 9.77
CA MET A 1 -22.75 -18.41 9.08
C MET A 1 -21.79 -17.85 10.09
N LYS A 2 -20.49 -18.22 10.06
CA LYS A 2 -19.50 -17.60 10.93
C LYS A 2 -19.37 -16.12 10.57
N LYS A 3 -19.39 -15.24 11.56
CA LYS A 3 -19.20 -13.79 11.37
C LYS A 3 -17.78 -13.55 10.83
N LYS A 4 -17.65 -12.84 9.71
CA LYS A 4 -16.36 -12.48 9.15
C LYS A 4 -15.68 -11.43 10.07
N PRO A 5 -14.38 -11.55 10.36
CA PRO A 5 -13.67 -10.55 11.16
C PRO A 5 -13.49 -9.25 10.37
N ASN A 6 -13.45 -8.12 11.08
CA ASN A 6 -12.93 -6.90 10.51
C ASN A 6 -11.41 -6.99 10.42
N ILE A 7 -10.82 -6.45 9.35
CA ILE A 7 -9.38 -6.44 9.11
C ILE A 7 -8.93 -4.99 9.07
N ILE A 8 -7.99 -4.63 9.93
CA ILE A 8 -7.30 -3.32 9.89
C ILE A 8 -5.85 -3.61 9.53
N PHE A 9 -5.40 -3.08 8.41
CA PHE A 9 -4.03 -3.22 7.93
C PHE A 9 -3.35 -1.86 7.94
N ILE A 10 -2.30 -1.70 8.74
CA ILE A 10 -1.57 -0.45 8.92
C ILE A 10 -0.18 -0.62 8.32
N ILE A 11 0.16 0.23 7.36
CA ILE A 11 1.50 0.29 6.74
C ILE A 11 2.10 1.64 7.11
N THR A 12 3.21 1.62 7.80
CA THR A 12 4.03 2.81 8.01
C THR A 12 4.93 3.05 6.79
N ASP A 13 5.28 4.30 6.53
CA ASP A 13 6.20 4.66 5.45
C ASP A 13 7.55 5.02 6.06
N ASP A 14 8.62 4.39 5.56
CA ASP A 14 10.01 4.64 5.97
C ASP A 14 10.30 4.42 7.48
N GLN A 15 9.55 3.54 8.12
CA GLN A 15 9.76 3.20 9.53
C GLN A 15 10.62 1.93 9.64
N GLY A 16 11.86 2.09 10.09
CA GLY A 16 12.71 0.95 10.41
C GLY A 16 12.39 0.34 11.79
N ALA A 17 12.84 -0.88 12.03
CA ALA A 17 12.66 -1.57 13.31
C ALA A 17 13.22 -0.78 14.50
N TRP A 18 14.26 0.01 14.27
CA TRP A 18 14.88 0.92 15.26
C TRP A 18 13.94 2.09 15.67
N ALA A 19 12.90 2.38 14.92
CA ALA A 19 11.93 3.44 15.23
C ALA A 19 10.75 2.95 16.09
N VAL A 20 10.91 1.81 16.75
CA VAL A 20 9.94 1.25 17.68
C VAL A 20 10.64 0.96 19.01
N GLU A 21 9.96 1.20 20.14
CA GLU A 21 10.47 0.82 21.45
C GLU A 21 10.66 -0.70 21.51
N SER A 22 11.86 -1.13 21.91
CA SER A 22 12.22 -2.53 22.03
C SER A 22 13.14 -2.74 23.24
N GLU A 23 13.51 -3.96 23.54
CA GLU A 23 14.46 -4.28 24.60
C GLU A 23 15.84 -3.64 24.39
N THR A 24 16.18 -3.32 23.14
CA THR A 24 17.47 -2.71 22.77
C THR A 24 17.38 -1.23 22.43
N ASN A 25 16.17 -0.67 22.34
CA ASN A 25 15.96 0.75 22.06
C ASN A 25 14.87 1.33 22.97
N HIS A 26 15.30 2.01 24.01
CA HIS A 26 14.44 2.68 24.99
C HIS A 26 14.34 4.21 24.78
N ASP A 27 15.04 4.76 23.80
CA ASP A 27 15.02 6.20 23.52
C ASP A 27 13.73 6.64 22.85
N ILE A 28 13.10 5.73 22.11
CA ILE A 28 11.83 5.94 21.44
C ILE A 28 10.70 5.32 22.28
N LYS A 29 9.67 6.10 22.51
CA LYS A 29 8.49 5.66 23.28
C LYS A 29 7.32 5.38 22.37
N THR A 30 6.98 4.12 22.19
CA THR A 30 5.84 3.65 21.39
C THR A 30 4.91 2.72 22.19
N PRO A 31 4.31 3.22 23.31
CA PRO A 31 3.59 2.35 24.27
C PRO A 31 2.41 1.63 23.66
N ASN A 32 1.76 2.20 22.64
CA ASN A 32 0.63 1.54 21.97
C ASN A 32 1.08 0.39 21.06
N LEU A 33 2.23 0.54 20.36
CA LEU A 33 2.81 -0.55 19.57
C LEU A 33 3.32 -1.66 20.49
N THR A 34 3.99 -1.30 21.59
CA THR A 34 4.44 -2.25 22.62
C THR A 34 3.26 -3.05 23.19
N ARG A 35 2.16 -2.38 23.49
CA ARG A 35 0.94 -3.05 23.97
C ARG A 35 0.35 -3.99 22.92
N LEU A 36 0.33 -3.57 21.65
CA LEU A 36 -0.18 -4.38 20.55
C LEU A 36 0.69 -5.61 20.35
N ALA A 37 2.02 -5.47 20.35
CA ALA A 37 2.97 -6.55 20.27
C ALA A 37 2.78 -7.58 21.40
N ALA A 38 2.58 -7.13 22.63
CA ALA A 38 2.32 -8.00 23.79
C ALA A 38 1.00 -8.79 23.70
N GLN A 39 0.05 -8.36 22.88
CA GLN A 39 -1.23 -9.02 22.66
C GLN A 39 -1.31 -9.83 21.36
N GLY A 40 -0.27 -9.76 20.55
CA GLY A 40 -0.24 -10.38 19.22
C GLY A 40 1.01 -11.21 18.98
N THR A 41 1.37 -11.31 17.73
CA THR A 41 2.60 -11.99 17.28
C THR A 41 3.51 -10.95 16.61
N THR A 42 4.76 -10.89 17.03
CA THR A 42 5.80 -10.07 16.41
C THR A 42 6.66 -10.94 15.50
N PHE A 43 6.99 -10.41 14.34
CA PHE A 43 7.90 -11.04 13.38
C PHE A 43 9.16 -10.17 13.29
N ASP A 44 10.23 -10.57 13.97
CA ASP A 44 11.45 -9.76 14.08
C ASP A 44 12.24 -9.72 12.78
N GLU A 45 12.14 -10.76 11.97
CA GLU A 45 12.82 -10.88 10.69
C GLU A 45 11.83 -10.90 9.51
N PHE A 46 11.02 -9.86 9.42
CA PHE A 46 10.08 -9.68 8.32
C PHE A 46 10.53 -8.53 7.41
N TYR A 47 10.91 -8.88 6.19
CA TYR A 47 11.54 -7.95 5.25
C TYR A 47 10.62 -7.59 4.09
N CYS A 48 10.68 -6.33 3.65
CA CYS A 48 10.10 -5.92 2.39
C CYS A 48 10.86 -6.54 1.21
N THR A 49 10.15 -6.82 0.13
CA THR A 49 10.75 -7.32 -1.13
C THR A 49 11.59 -6.27 -1.86
N SER A 50 11.46 -5.01 -1.48
CA SER A 50 12.20 -3.87 -1.98
C SER A 50 12.30 -2.80 -0.90
N PRO A 51 13.42 -2.06 -0.81
CA PRO A 51 13.57 -0.95 0.12
C PRO A 51 12.86 0.33 -0.36
N VAL A 52 12.17 0.30 -1.50
CA VAL A 52 11.52 1.45 -2.15
C VAL A 52 10.01 1.34 -2.01
N CYS A 53 9.34 2.45 -1.72
CA CYS A 53 7.92 2.50 -1.37
C CYS A 53 6.99 1.90 -2.43
N SER A 54 7.09 2.29 -3.71
CA SER A 54 6.16 1.80 -4.74
C SER A 54 6.26 0.29 -4.97
N PRO A 55 7.46 -0.31 -5.19
CA PRO A 55 7.57 -1.75 -5.35
C PRO A 55 7.23 -2.53 -4.09
N ALA A 56 7.59 -2.04 -2.89
CA ALA A 56 7.21 -2.69 -1.64
C ALA A 56 5.69 -2.72 -1.46
N ARG A 57 5.00 -1.59 -1.70
CA ARG A 57 3.55 -1.50 -1.63
C ARG A 57 2.86 -2.41 -2.64
N ALA A 58 3.35 -2.42 -3.89
CA ALA A 58 2.84 -3.31 -4.93
C ALA A 58 2.99 -4.79 -4.53
N SER A 59 4.13 -5.16 -3.95
CA SER A 59 4.35 -6.52 -3.45
C SER A 59 3.38 -6.88 -2.33
N ILE A 60 3.14 -5.97 -1.39
CA ILE A 60 2.18 -6.18 -0.30
C ILE A 60 0.77 -6.42 -0.85
N VAL A 61 0.30 -5.59 -1.78
CA VAL A 61 -1.08 -5.68 -2.25
C VAL A 61 -1.32 -6.81 -3.25
N THR A 62 -0.29 -7.24 -3.98
CA THR A 62 -0.43 -8.29 -5.00
C THR A 62 0.08 -9.66 -4.54
N GLY A 63 0.84 -9.72 -3.46
CA GLY A 63 1.53 -10.93 -3.03
C GLY A 63 2.63 -11.40 -3.99
N LYS A 64 3.15 -10.50 -4.84
CA LYS A 64 4.16 -10.80 -5.87
C LYS A 64 5.43 -10.00 -5.62
N ILE A 65 6.57 -10.49 -6.09
CA ILE A 65 7.84 -9.76 -6.07
C ILE A 65 7.90 -8.73 -7.20
N PRO A 66 8.76 -7.69 -7.12
CA PRO A 66 8.86 -6.62 -8.12
C PRO A 66 9.02 -7.09 -9.56
N SER A 67 9.80 -8.12 -9.81
CA SER A 67 9.98 -8.70 -11.15
C SER A 67 8.70 -9.33 -11.73
N CYS A 68 7.73 -9.68 -10.88
CA CYS A 68 6.47 -10.28 -11.32
C CYS A 68 5.36 -9.25 -11.53
N HIS A 69 5.31 -8.17 -10.73
CA HIS A 69 4.30 -7.13 -10.90
C HIS A 69 4.80 -5.93 -11.72
N GLY A 70 6.09 -5.89 -12.08
CA GLY A 70 6.67 -4.90 -13.00
C GLY A 70 7.02 -3.55 -12.37
N ILE A 71 6.61 -3.25 -11.15
CA ILE A 71 6.98 -2.02 -10.44
C ILE A 71 8.31 -2.28 -9.73
N GLN A 72 9.42 -1.83 -10.32
CA GLN A 72 10.76 -2.15 -9.83
C GLN A 72 11.44 -1.00 -9.10
N ASP A 73 10.92 0.23 -9.25
CA ASP A 73 11.50 1.42 -8.65
C ASP A 73 10.41 2.41 -8.22
N TRP A 74 10.83 3.53 -7.63
CA TRP A 74 9.97 4.61 -7.19
C TRP A 74 9.18 5.22 -8.36
N LEU A 75 7.87 5.27 -8.21
CA LEU A 75 6.99 5.83 -9.23
C LEU A 75 6.89 7.34 -9.07
N LYS A 76 7.62 8.06 -9.91
CA LYS A 76 7.54 9.51 -10.02
C LYS A 76 6.28 9.97 -10.75
N LYS A 77 5.85 9.18 -11.74
CA LYS A 77 4.79 9.51 -12.71
C LYS A 77 3.50 8.75 -12.43
N GLY A 78 2.39 9.24 -13.01
CA GLY A 78 1.13 8.50 -13.04
C GLY A 78 0.32 8.50 -11.74
N ASN A 79 0.72 9.30 -10.76
CA ASN A 79 0.03 9.39 -9.45
C ASN A 79 -1.00 10.53 -9.40
N LEU A 80 -1.40 11.08 -10.53
CA LEU A 80 -2.37 12.16 -10.60
C LEU A 80 -3.77 11.66 -10.24
N ASP A 81 -4.47 12.47 -9.47
CA ASP A 81 -5.89 12.33 -9.22
C ASP A 81 -6.67 12.94 -10.41
N ALA A 82 -7.05 12.12 -11.38
CA ALA A 82 -7.78 12.55 -12.56
C ALA A 82 -9.16 13.15 -12.26
N TRP A 83 -9.77 12.83 -11.12
CA TRP A 83 -11.03 13.44 -10.69
C TRP A 83 -10.83 14.87 -10.19
N LYS A 84 -9.76 15.07 -9.46
CA LYS A 84 -9.41 16.39 -8.93
C LYS A 84 -8.88 17.34 -10.01
N TYR A 85 -8.20 16.75 -11.02
CA TYR A 85 -7.58 17.50 -12.11
C TYR A 85 -7.94 16.92 -13.49
N PRO A 86 -9.22 16.84 -13.86
CA PRO A 86 -9.66 16.15 -15.10
C PRO A 86 -9.11 16.81 -16.38
N HIS A 87 -8.81 18.10 -16.34
CA HIS A 87 -8.24 18.85 -17.46
C HIS A 87 -6.77 18.46 -17.72
N MET A 88 -6.03 18.01 -16.71
CA MET A 88 -4.64 17.59 -16.85
C MET A 88 -4.51 16.17 -17.40
N ALA A 89 -5.52 15.33 -17.19
CA ALA A 89 -5.52 13.95 -17.66
C ALA A 89 -5.60 13.82 -19.20
N VAL A 90 -6.01 14.87 -19.91
CA VAL A 90 -6.27 14.89 -21.37
C VAL A 90 -5.41 15.88 -22.16
N MET A 91 -4.49 16.61 -21.54
CA MET A 91 -3.65 17.58 -22.25
C MET A 91 -2.52 16.91 -23.03
N ASP A 92 -2.54 17.05 -24.35
CA ASP A 92 -1.42 16.67 -25.21
C ASP A 92 -0.19 17.53 -24.91
N GLY A 93 0.97 16.88 -24.74
CA GLY A 93 2.24 17.56 -24.48
C GLY A 93 2.62 17.68 -23.01
N PHE A 94 1.78 17.27 -22.08
CA PHE A 94 2.17 17.14 -20.67
C PHE A 94 3.05 15.90 -20.47
N ASP A 95 4.04 16.06 -19.63
CA ASP A 95 4.90 14.94 -19.18
C ASP A 95 4.01 13.85 -18.56
N MET A 96 4.38 12.60 -18.74
CA MET A 96 3.65 11.43 -18.18
C MET A 96 3.43 11.53 -16.66
N GLU A 97 4.08 12.48 -16.00
CA GLU A 97 3.89 12.81 -14.59
C GLU A 97 2.46 13.25 -14.25
N ASP A 98 1.77 13.85 -15.22
CA ASP A 98 0.44 14.45 -15.04
C ASP A 98 -0.71 13.54 -15.52
N LYS A 99 -0.41 12.26 -15.76
CA LYS A 99 -1.43 11.26 -16.14
C LYS A 99 -1.68 10.29 -15.02
N ALA A 100 -2.93 9.87 -14.85
CA ALA A 100 -3.28 8.73 -14.02
C ALA A 100 -2.88 7.44 -14.75
N ILE A 101 -2.04 6.62 -14.13
CA ILE A 101 -1.59 5.34 -14.69
C ILE A 101 -1.94 4.24 -13.71
N ASP A 102 -2.68 3.23 -14.16
CA ASP A 102 -2.91 2.01 -13.40
C ASP A 102 -1.72 1.07 -13.57
N TYR A 103 -0.74 1.17 -12.68
CA TYR A 103 0.44 0.32 -12.69
C TYR A 103 0.17 -1.12 -12.25
N LEU A 104 -0.98 -1.38 -11.62
CA LEU A 104 -1.37 -2.72 -11.20
C LEU A 104 -2.29 -3.41 -12.20
N LYS A 105 -2.52 -2.82 -13.37
CA LYS A 105 -3.37 -3.39 -14.42
C LYS A 105 -2.97 -4.82 -14.75
N GLY A 106 -3.91 -5.75 -14.62
CA GLY A 106 -3.67 -7.18 -14.84
C GLY A 106 -3.11 -7.93 -13.62
N HIS A 107 -2.94 -7.26 -12.50
CA HIS A 107 -2.57 -7.87 -11.22
C HIS A 107 -3.71 -7.76 -10.23
N LYS A 108 -4.25 -8.88 -9.81
CA LYS A 108 -5.30 -8.92 -8.79
C LYS A 108 -4.71 -8.68 -7.41
N THR A 109 -5.32 -7.79 -6.65
CA THR A 109 -4.90 -7.41 -5.31
C THR A 109 -5.64 -8.21 -4.24
N TYR A 110 -5.11 -8.27 -3.01
CA TYR A 110 -5.82 -8.92 -1.91
C TYR A 110 -7.14 -8.21 -1.56
N MET A 111 -7.24 -6.88 -1.82
CA MET A 111 -8.50 -6.14 -1.62
C MET A 111 -9.59 -6.63 -2.59
N GLU A 112 -9.24 -6.91 -3.85
CA GLU A 112 -10.19 -7.49 -4.80
C GLU A 112 -10.66 -8.87 -4.36
N TYR A 113 -9.76 -9.72 -3.85
CA TYR A 113 -10.16 -11.01 -3.27
C TYR A 113 -11.07 -10.84 -2.05
N LEU A 114 -10.81 -9.87 -1.19
CA LEU A 114 -11.66 -9.58 -0.04
C LEU A 114 -13.03 -9.06 -0.49
N ALA A 115 -13.07 -8.12 -1.43
CA ALA A 115 -14.31 -7.57 -1.98
C ALA A 115 -15.19 -8.65 -2.61
N GLU A 116 -14.62 -9.54 -3.43
CA GLU A 116 -15.31 -10.71 -3.98
C GLU A 116 -15.89 -11.64 -2.91
N ASN A 117 -15.30 -11.64 -1.74
CA ASN A 117 -15.78 -12.38 -0.59
C ASN A 117 -16.68 -11.55 0.35
N GLY A 118 -17.18 -10.39 -0.13
CA GLY A 118 -18.16 -9.56 0.56
C GLY A 118 -17.59 -8.75 1.72
N TYR A 119 -16.34 -8.34 1.64
CA TYR A 119 -15.77 -7.29 2.47
C TYR A 119 -15.92 -5.94 1.77
N HIS A 120 -16.14 -4.90 2.56
CA HIS A 120 -16.01 -3.51 2.12
C HIS A 120 -14.59 -3.07 2.41
N CYS A 121 -13.84 -2.68 1.37
CA CYS A 121 -12.45 -2.31 1.46
C CYS A 121 -12.29 -0.80 1.28
N ALA A 122 -11.59 -0.16 2.18
CA ALA A 122 -11.28 1.27 2.11
C ALA A 122 -9.80 1.51 2.35
N LEU A 123 -9.26 2.54 1.73
CA LEU A 123 -7.89 3.02 1.91
C LEU A 123 -7.91 4.44 2.45
N SER A 124 -7.05 4.71 3.41
CA SER A 124 -6.74 6.07 3.86
C SER A 124 -5.22 6.22 3.95
N GLY A 125 -4.67 7.22 3.26
CA GLY A 125 -3.23 7.50 3.25
C GLY A 125 -2.58 7.27 1.90
N LYS A 126 -1.28 6.96 1.92
CA LYS A 126 -0.44 6.87 0.72
C LYS A 126 -0.71 5.58 -0.07
N TRP A 127 -1.09 5.72 -1.33
CA TRP A 127 -1.19 4.62 -2.30
C TRP A 127 0.13 4.40 -3.04
N HIS A 128 0.57 5.35 -3.82
CA HIS A 128 1.83 5.40 -4.57
C HIS A 128 2.06 4.24 -5.54
N MET A 129 0.97 3.77 -6.15
CA MET A 129 0.99 2.76 -7.22
C MET A 129 0.17 3.21 -8.43
N GLY A 130 0.20 4.54 -8.67
CA GLY A 130 -0.51 5.18 -9.77
C GLY A 130 -1.93 5.59 -9.41
N ASP A 131 -2.82 5.49 -10.38
CA ASP A 131 -4.21 5.88 -10.24
C ASP A 131 -4.90 5.13 -9.09
N ASN A 132 -5.48 5.89 -8.18
CA ASN A 132 -6.18 5.36 -7.01
C ASN A 132 -7.70 5.63 -7.04
N ILE A 133 -8.22 6.08 -8.18
CA ILE A 133 -9.59 6.57 -8.30
C ILE A 133 -10.50 5.53 -8.92
N HIS A 134 -9.96 4.73 -9.83
CA HIS A 134 -10.75 3.68 -10.42
C HIS A 134 -10.97 2.58 -9.39
N LYS A 135 -12.20 2.17 -9.22
CA LYS A 135 -12.62 1.05 -8.33
C LYS A 135 -12.04 -0.31 -8.74
N THR A 136 -10.91 -0.30 -9.45
CA THR A 136 -10.29 -1.48 -10.04
C THR A 136 -9.50 -2.31 -9.05
N GLN A 137 -9.23 -1.76 -7.86
CA GLN A 137 -8.34 -2.39 -6.86
C GLN A 137 -9.12 -3.02 -5.69
N GLY A 138 -10.45 -3.16 -5.81
CA GLY A 138 -11.30 -3.70 -4.74
C GLY A 138 -11.71 -2.69 -3.68
N PHE A 139 -11.42 -1.41 -3.86
CA PHE A 139 -11.91 -0.34 -2.99
C PHE A 139 -13.28 0.18 -3.43
N GLU A 140 -14.05 0.69 -2.46
CA GLU A 140 -15.35 1.34 -2.65
C GLU A 140 -15.27 2.85 -2.58
#